data_ce6d9ff460cc28dac61429f215de9fb4
#
_entry.id   ce6d9ff460cc28dac61429f215de9fb4
#
_cell.length_a   1.000
_cell.length_b   1.000
_cell.length_c   1.000
_cell.angle_alpha   90.00
_cell.angle_beta   90.00
_cell.angle_gamma   90.00
#
_symmetry.space_group_name_H-M   'P 1'
#
loop_
_entity.id
_entity.type
_entity.pdbx_description
1 polymer ?
#
loop_
_entity_poly.entity_id
_entity_poly.type
_entity_poly.pdbx_seq_one_letter_code
_entity_poly.pdbx_strand_id
1 'polypeptide(L)' 'MGIDSEHDTSASLQIGPTSLGMVRVYLIGEGVDLPLDFDPDEAEEIAEELRMAATKARSVSQSAKKKKR' A
#
# COMPACT_ATOMS: atom_id res chain seq x y z
N MET A 1 12.54 -4.18 11.18
CA MET A 1 12.37 -4.46 10.66
C MET A 1 13.05 -4.31 9.71
N GLY A 2 13.51 -4.50 9.55
CA GLY A 2 14.35 -4.29 8.75
C GLY A 2 13.92 -4.45 7.42
N ILE A 3 13.03 -5.05 7.21
CA ILE A 3 12.55 -5.22 6.07
C ILE A 3 12.52 -4.11 5.31
N ASP A 4 12.15 -3.16 5.76
CA ASP A 4 11.96 -2.12 5.00
C ASP A 4 13.13 -1.60 4.60
N SER A 5 14.00 -1.69 5.24
CA SER A 5 15.11 -1.03 4.90
C SER A 5 15.65 -1.57 3.74
N GLU A 6 15.57 -2.77 3.56
CA GLU A 6 16.17 -3.20 2.51
C GLU A 6 15.49 -2.89 1.40
N HIS A 7 14.67 -2.38 1.47
CA HIS A 7 13.98 -2.11 0.45
C HIS A 7 14.16 -1.03 -0.15
N ASP A 8 15.01 -0.74 -0.51
CA ASP A 8 15.17 0.29 -1.20
C ASP A 8 14.73 0.13 -2.48
N THR A 9 14.09 -0.64 -2.84
CA THR A 9 13.64 -0.84 -4.00
C THR A 9 12.97 0.35 -4.28
N SER A 10 13.23 1.06 -5.14
CA SER A 10 12.57 2.17 -5.38
C SER A 10 11.31 1.88 -6.11
N ALA A 11 10.27 1.77 -5.57
CA ALA A 11 9.01 1.55 -6.24
C ALA A 11 8.06 2.64 -5.83
N SER A 12 7.19 3.06 -6.68
CA SER A 12 6.20 4.03 -6.31
C SER A 12 4.84 3.58 -6.74
N LEU A 13 3.81 4.09 -6.09
CA LEU A 13 2.47 3.74 -6.42
C LEU A 13 1.78 5.02 -6.79
N GLN A 14 1.05 5.01 -7.88
CA GLN A 14 0.28 6.15 -8.27
C GLN A 14 -1.16 5.70 -8.34
N ILE A 15 -2.07 6.45 -7.79
CA ILE A 15 -3.46 6.06 -7.72
C ILE A 15 -4.31 7.18 -8.26
N GLY A 16 -5.22 6.88 -9.13
CA GLY A 16 -6.09 7.91 -9.67
C GLY A 16 -7.22 7.32 -10.48
N PRO A 17 -8.17 8.12 -10.86
CA PRO A 17 -9.30 7.65 -11.62
C PRO A 17 -8.93 7.56 -13.09
N THR A 18 -9.61 6.71 -13.82
CA THR A 18 -9.42 6.64 -15.25
C THR A 18 -10.59 7.29 -15.93
N SER A 19 -10.47 7.54 -17.20
CA SER A 19 -11.53 8.16 -17.94
C SER A 19 -12.71 7.21 -18.13
N LEU A 20 -12.53 5.94 -17.82
CA LEU A 20 -13.60 4.99 -17.94
C LEU A 20 -14.29 4.74 -16.59
N GLY A 21 -14.02 5.53 -15.60
CA GLY A 21 -14.67 5.34 -14.32
C GLY A 21 -14.08 4.27 -13.46
N MET A 22 -12.86 3.90 -13.70
CA MET A 22 -12.19 2.90 -12.88
C MET A 22 -11.15 3.58 -12.01
N VAL A 23 -10.60 2.89 -11.08
CA VAL A 23 -9.55 3.42 -10.25
C VAL A 23 -8.29 2.65 -10.63
N ARG A 24 -7.26 3.36 -11.03
CA ARG A 24 -6.03 2.71 -11.43
C ARG A 24 -4.99 2.83 -10.36
N VAL A 25 -4.38 1.73 -9.99
CA VAL A 25 -3.29 1.70 -9.07
C VAL A 25 -2.10 1.28 -9.92
N TYR A 26 -1.15 2.16 -10.10
CA TYR A 26 -0.05 1.90 -11.00
C TYR A 26 1.20 1.66 -10.18
N LEU A 27 1.78 0.52 -10.27
CA LEU A 27 2.97 0.18 -9.53
C LEU A 27 4.15 0.33 -10.47
N ILE A 28 5.05 1.21 -10.18
CA ILE A 28 6.20 1.47 -11.02
C ILE A 28 7.47 1.26 -10.23
N GLY A 29 8.38 0.52 -10.75
CA GLY A 29 9.66 0.31 -10.08
C GLY A 29 10.65 -0.19 -11.07
N GLU A 30 11.83 -0.57 -10.61
CA GLU A 30 12.79 -1.04 -11.47
C GLU A 30 12.38 -2.29 -12.08
N GLY A 31 12.18 -2.42 -13.30
CA GLY A 31 11.76 -3.61 -13.97
C GLY A 31 10.30 -3.91 -13.75
N VAL A 32 9.53 -3.00 -13.15
CA VAL A 32 8.15 -3.28 -12.89
C VAL A 32 7.32 -2.12 -13.37
N ASP A 33 6.27 -2.40 -14.12
CA ASP A 33 5.45 -1.37 -14.63
C ASP A 33 4.09 -2.02 -14.70
N LEU A 34 3.31 -1.97 -13.66
CA LEU A 34 2.08 -2.74 -13.59
C LEU A 34 0.88 -1.90 -13.25
N PRO A 35 0.03 -1.64 -14.21
CA PRO A 35 -1.20 -0.93 -13.93
C PRO A 35 -2.30 -1.90 -13.55
N LEU A 36 -3.02 -1.59 -12.49
CA LEU A 36 -4.11 -2.44 -12.06
C LEU A 36 -5.34 -1.56 -11.97
N ASP A 37 -6.41 -1.99 -12.59
CA ASP A 37 -7.64 -1.20 -12.58
C ASP A 37 -8.70 -1.89 -11.77
N PHE A 38 -9.37 -1.16 -10.91
CA PHE A 38 -10.40 -1.72 -10.07
C PHE A 38 -11.67 -0.89 -10.19
N ASP A 39 -12.80 -1.48 -9.95
CA ASP A 39 -14.06 -0.79 -9.89
C ASP A 39 -14.00 0.10 -8.69
N PRO A 40 -14.73 1.19 -8.64
CA PRO A 40 -14.75 2.05 -7.47
C PRO A 40 -15.11 1.32 -6.18
N ASP A 41 -16.05 0.42 -6.22
CA ASP A 41 -16.45 -0.31 -5.04
C ASP A 41 -15.32 -1.22 -4.57
N GLU A 42 -14.68 -1.88 -5.48
CA GLU A 42 -13.60 -2.73 -5.14
C GLU A 42 -12.45 -1.90 -4.60
N ALA A 43 -12.21 -0.75 -5.18
CA ALA A 43 -11.13 0.12 -4.71
C ALA A 43 -11.42 0.57 -3.28
N GLU A 44 -12.67 0.80 -2.95
CA GLU A 44 -13.00 1.21 -1.60
C GLU A 44 -12.80 0.08 -0.62
N GLU A 45 -13.05 -1.14 -1.02
CA GLU A 45 -12.83 -2.26 -0.16
C GLU A 45 -11.33 -2.43 0.10
N ILE A 46 -10.53 -2.23 -0.92
CA ILE A 46 -9.09 -2.33 -0.77
C ILE A 46 -8.60 -1.21 0.15
N ALA A 47 -9.17 -0.02 0.01
CA ALA A 47 -8.79 1.09 0.85
C ALA A 47 -9.07 0.77 2.31
N GLU A 48 -10.18 0.10 2.57
CA GLU A 48 -10.53 -0.23 3.92
C GLU A 48 -9.55 -1.26 4.46
N GLU A 49 -9.16 -2.22 3.67
CA GLU A 49 -8.22 -3.23 4.09
C GLU A 49 -6.87 -2.58 4.36
N LEU A 50 -6.49 -1.62 3.56
CA LEU A 50 -5.23 -0.94 3.78
C LEU A 50 -5.31 -0.16 5.07
N ARG A 51 -6.44 0.46 5.37
CA ARG A 51 -6.57 1.23 6.58
C ARG A 51 -6.47 0.31 7.80
N MET A 52 -7.10 -0.84 7.73
CA MET A 52 -7.07 -1.77 8.83
C MET A 52 -5.68 -2.32 9.04
N ALA A 53 -5.00 -2.60 7.95
CA ALA A 53 -3.64 -3.12 8.04
C ALA A 53 -2.71 -2.06 8.63
N ALA A 54 -2.91 -0.81 8.26
CA ALA A 54 -2.08 0.26 8.77
C ALA A 54 -2.29 0.40 10.29
N THR A 55 -3.52 0.28 10.74
CA THR A 55 -3.83 0.39 12.14
C THR A 55 -3.18 -0.76 12.90
N LYS A 56 -3.26 -1.97 12.35
CA LYS A 56 -2.67 -3.07 12.99
C LYS A 56 -1.18 -2.95 13.01
N ALA A 57 -0.58 -2.51 11.93
CA ALA A 57 0.87 -2.39 11.88
C ALA A 57 1.35 -1.37 12.90
N ARG A 58 0.58 -0.29 13.08
CA ARG A 58 0.98 0.72 14.03
C ARG A 58 0.91 0.14 15.42
N SER A 59 -0.08 -0.67 15.69
CA SER A 59 -0.26 -1.28 16.98
C SER A 59 0.90 -2.23 17.27
N VAL A 60 1.30 -3.02 16.31
CA VAL A 60 2.40 -3.94 16.51
C VAL A 60 3.67 -3.16 16.75
N SER A 61 3.88 -2.09 16.03
CA SER A 61 5.07 -1.31 16.21
C SER A 61 5.12 -0.68 17.58
N GLN A 62 3.99 -0.19 18.07
CA GLN A 62 3.97 0.39 19.36
C GLN A 62 4.16 -0.64 20.43
N SER A 63 3.64 -1.80 20.26
CA SER A 63 3.80 -2.84 21.24
C SER A 63 5.25 -3.23 21.29
N ALA A 64 5.88 -3.35 20.18
CA ALA A 64 7.27 -3.72 20.15
C ALA A 64 8.09 -2.65 20.86
N LYS A 65 7.77 -1.38 20.64
CA LYS A 65 8.48 -0.38 21.31
C LYS A 65 8.26 -0.44 22.76
N LYS A 66 7.10 -0.69 23.21
CA LYS A 66 6.90 -0.77 24.58
C LYS A 66 7.60 -1.88 25.14
N LYS A 67 7.66 -3.00 24.51
CA LYS A 67 8.33 -4.06 25.08
C LYS A 67 9.71 -3.79 25.17
N LYS A 68 10.27 -3.06 24.39
CA LYS A 68 11.59 -2.82 24.45
C LYS A 68 11.97 -2.16 25.59
N ARG A 69 11.35 -1.60 26.32
CA ARG A 69 11.78 -0.86 27.38
C ARG A 69 12.16 -1.43 28.31
#